data_ddab5012f4231b5d4e040838e1607132
#
_entry.id   ddab5012f4231b5d4e040838e1607132
#
_cell.length_a   1.000
_cell.length_b   1.000
_cell.length_c   1.000
_cell.angle_alpha   90.00
_cell.angle_beta   90.00
_cell.angle_gamma   90.00
#
_symmetry.space_group_name_H-M   'P 1'
#
loop_
_entity.id
_entity.type
_entity.pdbx_description
1 polymer ?
#
loop_
_entity_poly.entity_id
_entity_poly.type
_entity_poly.pdbx_seq_one_letter_code
_entity_poly.pdbx_strand_id
1 'polypeptide(L)'
;MISLKVGSLTALSRLGLWRTDPQKAEAKPEPRKARALPPPARAQRPAAAPSSFRPKLVLASASPRRLGLLEQVGITPDALRPATIDESVTKGEVPRHIVRRLARAKAEAARKLIRAEKDYAKAFVLAADTVVAVGRRVLGKAELEHEAGDALRMLRGRAHRVHTAVCLITPDDRVRERVVETRVRFRNLSNEEIGNYLASGEWKGKAGGYAIQGIAGSFVVKMVGSYTNVVGLPLTEVVSLLQGEGFPVSHLWLSKAEVETE
;
A
#
# COMPACT_ATOMS: atom_id res chain seq x y z
N MET A 1 -51.89 -10.90 29.20
CA MET A 1 -51.47 -11.56 30.45
C MET A 1 -51.10 -13.00 30.15
N ILE A 2 -49.81 -13.28 29.94
CA ILE A 2 -49.28 -14.66 29.96
C ILE A 2 -47.99 -14.60 30.76
N SER A 3 -48.05 -15.19 31.93
CA SER A 3 -46.98 -15.29 32.92
C SER A 3 -46.04 -16.42 32.52
N LEU A 4 -44.75 -16.16 32.36
CA LEU A 4 -43.73 -17.20 32.18
C LEU A 4 -43.05 -17.45 33.54
N LYS A 5 -43.26 -18.65 34.08
CA LYS A 5 -42.67 -19.19 35.30
C LYS A 5 -41.14 -19.37 35.11
N VAL A 6 -40.42 -18.85 36.10
CA VAL A 6 -39.00 -19.13 36.34
C VAL A 6 -38.85 -20.58 36.84
N GLY A 7 -38.21 -21.44 36.07
CA GLY A 7 -37.88 -22.81 36.42
C GLY A 7 -36.54 -22.89 37.16
N SER A 8 -36.57 -23.54 38.31
CA SER A 8 -35.55 -23.77 39.33
C SER A 8 -34.26 -24.41 38.82
N LEU A 9 -33.10 -23.78 39.14
CA LEU A 9 -31.74 -24.30 39.06
C LEU A 9 -31.41 -25.26 40.21
N THR A 10 -31.91 -26.49 40.18
CA THR A 10 -31.53 -27.51 41.17
C THR A 10 -31.50 -28.91 40.56
N ALA A 11 -30.53 -29.19 39.68
CA ALA A 11 -30.29 -30.57 39.22
C ALA A 11 -28.90 -30.79 38.61
N LEU A 12 -27.81 -30.26 39.18
CA LEU A 12 -26.42 -30.60 38.74
C LEU A 12 -25.41 -30.75 39.90
N SER A 13 -25.90 -31.13 41.11
CA SER A 13 -25.02 -31.36 42.27
C SER A 13 -24.69 -32.84 42.51
N ARG A 14 -24.75 -33.75 41.52
CA ARG A 14 -24.50 -35.19 41.71
C ARG A 14 -23.45 -35.79 40.76
N LEU A 15 -22.43 -35.04 40.36
CA LEU A 15 -21.24 -35.62 39.80
C LEU A 15 -20.01 -35.04 40.53
N GLY A 16 -19.59 -35.80 41.57
CA GLY A 16 -18.54 -35.44 42.52
C GLY A 16 -17.13 -35.41 41.90
N LEU A 17 -16.79 -34.34 41.17
CA LEU A 17 -15.49 -34.15 40.52
C LEU A 17 -14.84 -32.81 40.80
N TRP A 18 -15.12 -32.14 41.92
CA TRP A 18 -14.31 -30.99 42.38
C TRP A 18 -14.23 -31.02 43.91
N ARG A 19 -13.27 -31.79 44.46
CA ARG A 19 -12.79 -31.58 45.84
C ARG A 19 -11.74 -30.49 45.76
N THR A 20 -12.07 -29.25 46.06
CA THR A 20 -11.10 -28.19 46.37
C THR A 20 -10.66 -28.34 47.82
N ASP A 21 -9.39 -28.64 48.01
CA ASP A 21 -8.73 -28.66 49.32
C ASP A 21 -8.58 -27.20 49.85
N PRO A 22 -9.17 -26.84 51.01
CA PRO A 22 -9.19 -25.46 51.49
C PRO A 22 -7.86 -24.99 52.11
N GLN A 23 -6.77 -25.75 52.04
CA GLN A 23 -5.52 -25.41 52.72
C GLN A 23 -4.33 -25.01 51.78
N LYS A 24 -4.53 -24.84 50.47
CA LYS A 24 -3.54 -24.21 49.63
C LYS A 24 -3.97 -22.80 49.25
N ALA A 25 -3.84 -21.87 50.21
CA ALA A 25 -3.81 -20.47 49.91
C ALA A 25 -2.46 -20.17 49.17
N GLU A 26 -2.50 -20.14 47.86
CA GLU A 26 -1.35 -19.66 47.03
C GLU A 26 -1.08 -18.20 47.36
N ALA A 27 0.13 -17.94 47.84
CA ALA A 27 0.63 -16.60 48.08
C ALA A 27 0.60 -15.82 46.74
N LYS A 28 -0.11 -14.67 46.75
CA LYS A 28 -0.09 -13.74 45.62
C LYS A 28 1.36 -13.37 45.28
N PRO A 29 1.81 -13.50 44.05
CA PRO A 29 3.14 -13.04 43.70
C PRO A 29 3.22 -11.53 43.90
N GLU A 30 4.24 -11.08 44.63
CA GLU A 30 4.54 -9.65 44.76
C GLU A 30 4.76 -9.01 43.37
N PRO A 31 4.29 -7.78 43.15
CA PRO A 31 4.50 -7.09 41.89
C PRO A 31 5.99 -6.89 41.68
N ARG A 32 6.57 -7.56 40.66
CA ARG A 32 7.95 -7.32 40.25
C ARG A 32 8.09 -5.84 39.96
N LYS A 33 8.92 -5.14 40.75
CA LYS A 33 9.32 -3.75 40.47
C LYS A 33 9.84 -3.69 39.03
N ALA A 34 9.11 -3.00 38.17
CA ALA A 34 9.52 -2.75 36.80
C ALA A 34 10.89 -2.05 36.85
N ARG A 35 11.92 -2.73 36.35
CA ARG A 35 13.25 -2.14 36.19
C ARG A 35 13.10 -1.00 35.18
N ALA A 36 13.23 0.24 35.65
CA ALA A 36 13.20 1.41 34.79
C ALA A 36 14.24 1.22 33.66
N LEU A 37 13.79 1.26 32.42
CA LEU A 37 14.69 1.29 31.28
C LEU A 37 15.55 2.56 31.38
N PRO A 38 16.85 2.48 31.12
CA PRO A 38 17.68 3.68 31.06
C PRO A 38 17.08 4.63 30.00
N PRO A 39 17.13 5.95 30.23
CA PRO A 39 16.66 6.91 29.25
C PRO A 39 17.37 6.64 27.92
N PRO A 40 16.66 6.76 26.79
CA PRO A 40 17.28 6.56 25.48
C PRO A 40 18.49 7.46 25.38
N ALA A 41 19.64 6.88 25.02
CA ALA A 41 20.86 7.64 24.77
C ALA A 41 20.50 8.78 23.82
N ARG A 42 20.79 10.02 24.24
CA ARG A 42 20.53 11.23 23.44
C ARG A 42 21.25 11.04 22.11
N ALA A 43 20.49 10.62 21.09
CA ALA A 43 21.02 10.47 19.75
C ALA A 43 21.66 11.81 19.37
N GLN A 44 22.97 11.80 19.17
CA GLN A 44 23.66 12.97 18.63
C GLN A 44 22.99 13.28 17.29
N ARG A 45 22.32 14.45 17.22
CA ARG A 45 21.74 14.93 15.97
C ARG A 45 22.86 14.90 14.92
N PRO A 46 22.71 14.12 13.84
CA PRO A 46 23.63 14.28 12.73
C PRO A 46 23.56 15.73 12.29
N ALA A 47 24.72 16.39 12.16
CA ALA A 47 24.80 17.75 11.68
C ALA A 47 23.97 17.87 10.40
N ALA A 48 23.10 18.87 10.33
CA ALA A 48 22.30 19.16 9.14
C ALA A 48 23.25 19.26 7.95
N ALA A 49 23.13 18.35 6.99
CA ALA A 49 23.88 18.46 5.74
C ALA A 49 23.49 19.79 5.08
N PRO A 50 24.45 20.54 4.51
CA PRO A 50 24.17 21.83 3.89
C PRO A 50 23.06 21.66 2.87
N SER A 51 22.04 22.51 2.91
CA SER A 51 20.77 22.46 2.17
C SER A 51 20.90 22.53 0.63
N SER A 52 22.11 22.55 0.08
CA SER A 52 22.38 22.77 -1.33
C SER A 52 22.60 21.51 -2.19
N PHE A 53 22.63 20.31 -1.63
CA PHE A 53 22.94 19.09 -2.41
C PHE A 53 22.12 17.87 -2.02
N ARG A 54 20.78 17.98 -2.00
CA ARG A 54 20.01 16.74 -1.97
C ARG A 54 19.96 16.12 -3.37
N PRO A 55 20.09 14.79 -3.47
CA PRO A 55 19.87 14.10 -4.74
C PRO A 55 18.47 14.41 -5.29
N LYS A 56 18.34 14.70 -6.56
CA LYS A 56 17.05 14.92 -7.22
C LYS A 56 16.31 13.60 -7.44
N LEU A 57 14.99 13.64 -7.36
CA LEU A 57 14.08 12.51 -7.61
C LEU A 57 13.12 12.85 -8.75
N VAL A 58 13.08 12.01 -9.77
CA VAL A 58 12.13 12.08 -10.88
C VAL A 58 11.11 10.96 -10.73
N LEU A 59 9.82 11.30 -10.73
CA LEU A 59 8.74 10.32 -10.76
C LEU A 59 8.31 10.08 -12.22
N ALA A 60 8.55 8.87 -12.72
CA ALA A 60 8.18 8.43 -14.07
C ALA A 60 6.72 7.92 -14.10
N SER A 61 5.79 8.80 -13.75
CA SER A 61 4.36 8.47 -13.70
C SER A 61 3.49 9.70 -13.89
N ALA A 62 2.41 9.56 -14.66
CA ALA A 62 1.34 10.56 -14.79
C ALA A 62 0.23 10.40 -13.73
N SER A 63 0.35 9.43 -12.81
CA SER A 63 -0.71 9.14 -11.83
C SER A 63 -0.68 10.12 -10.66
N PRO A 64 -1.72 10.97 -10.48
CA PRO A 64 -1.80 11.87 -9.34
C PRO A 64 -1.80 11.13 -8.00
N ARG A 65 -2.35 9.91 -7.97
CA ARG A 65 -2.38 9.09 -6.75
C ARG A 65 -0.99 8.69 -6.27
N ARG A 66 -0.08 8.37 -7.19
CA ARG A 66 1.32 8.03 -6.85
C ARG A 66 2.08 9.25 -6.34
N LEU A 67 1.82 10.42 -6.92
CA LEU A 67 2.36 11.67 -6.44
C LEU A 67 1.88 11.94 -5.01
N GLY A 68 0.56 11.92 -4.76
CA GLY A 68 0.00 12.13 -3.43
C GLY A 68 0.49 11.12 -2.38
N LEU A 69 0.75 9.87 -2.76
CA LEU A 69 1.36 8.88 -1.85
C LEU A 69 2.81 9.23 -1.47
N LEU A 70 3.61 9.76 -2.40
CA LEU A 70 4.96 10.24 -2.07
C LEU A 70 4.91 11.45 -1.15
N GLU A 71 4.02 12.41 -1.45
CA GLU A 71 3.81 13.61 -0.63
C GLU A 71 3.34 13.27 0.79
N GLN A 72 2.52 12.21 0.94
CA GLN A 72 2.09 11.70 2.25
C GLN A 72 3.27 11.34 3.16
N VAL A 73 4.36 10.84 2.59
CA VAL A 73 5.59 10.51 3.33
C VAL A 73 6.67 11.59 3.21
N GLY A 74 6.27 12.83 2.88
CA GLY A 74 7.16 13.98 2.84
C GLY A 74 8.14 13.98 1.66
N ILE A 75 7.90 13.17 0.63
CA ILE A 75 8.75 13.11 -0.55
C ILE A 75 8.06 13.85 -1.71
N THR A 76 8.60 15.00 -2.09
CA THR A 76 8.17 15.72 -3.29
C THR A 76 9.17 15.47 -4.41
N PRO A 77 8.75 14.84 -5.52
CA PRO A 77 9.61 14.67 -6.69
C PRO A 77 10.01 16.02 -7.29
N ASP A 78 11.25 16.15 -7.73
CA ASP A 78 11.76 17.37 -8.38
C ASP A 78 11.21 17.55 -9.79
N ALA A 79 10.79 16.45 -10.44
CA ALA A 79 10.14 16.48 -11.74
C ALA A 79 9.24 15.25 -11.95
N LEU A 80 8.20 15.44 -12.77
CA LEU A 80 7.37 14.36 -13.31
C LEU A 80 7.76 14.11 -14.76
N ARG A 81 8.13 12.87 -15.09
CA ARG A 81 8.50 12.46 -16.45
C ARG A 81 7.79 11.17 -16.82
N PRO A 82 6.47 11.22 -17.06
CA PRO A 82 5.74 10.05 -17.53
C PRO A 82 6.34 9.60 -18.87
N ALA A 83 6.57 8.30 -18.99
CA ALA A 83 7.10 7.72 -20.21
C ALA A 83 6.02 6.90 -20.91
N THR A 84 5.90 7.08 -22.20
CA THR A 84 5.05 6.24 -23.05
C THR A 84 5.81 4.97 -23.42
N ILE A 85 5.23 3.84 -23.07
CA ILE A 85 5.76 2.51 -23.40
C ILE A 85 4.63 1.63 -23.94
N ASP A 86 4.97 0.52 -24.56
CA ASP A 86 4.00 -0.53 -24.88
C ASP A 86 3.60 -1.26 -23.61
N GLU A 87 2.34 -1.09 -23.19
CA GLU A 87 1.75 -1.74 -22.01
C GLU A 87 1.04 -3.07 -22.37
N SER A 88 1.14 -3.56 -23.62
CA SER A 88 0.51 -4.79 -24.06
C SER A 88 0.96 -5.99 -23.22
N VAL A 89 0.02 -6.90 -22.93
CA VAL A 89 0.27 -8.12 -22.15
C VAL A 89 0.58 -9.26 -23.11
N THR A 90 1.70 -9.93 -22.87
CA THR A 90 2.09 -11.11 -23.65
C THR A 90 1.22 -12.30 -23.24
N LYS A 91 0.80 -13.13 -24.21
CA LYS A 91 -0.02 -14.32 -23.96
C LYS A 91 0.67 -15.25 -22.94
N GLY A 92 -0.04 -15.56 -21.85
CA GLY A 92 0.47 -16.42 -20.78
C GLY A 92 1.34 -15.73 -19.72
N GLU A 93 1.63 -14.43 -19.88
CA GLU A 93 2.38 -13.68 -18.89
C GLU A 93 1.60 -13.58 -17.56
N VAL A 94 2.29 -13.87 -16.45
CA VAL A 94 1.67 -13.84 -15.13
C VAL A 94 1.67 -12.42 -14.55
N PRO A 95 0.68 -12.03 -13.72
CA PRO A 95 0.51 -10.64 -13.24
C PRO A 95 1.78 -10.05 -12.61
N ARG A 96 2.53 -10.85 -11.85
CA ARG A 96 3.77 -10.42 -11.19
C ARG A 96 4.88 -10.06 -12.20
N HIS A 97 4.97 -10.76 -13.32
CA HIS A 97 5.96 -10.46 -14.36
C HIS A 97 5.56 -9.24 -15.18
N ILE A 98 4.26 -9.09 -15.47
CA ILE A 98 3.72 -7.93 -16.19
C ILE A 98 4.10 -6.63 -15.46
N VAL A 99 3.74 -6.49 -14.17
CA VAL A 99 4.01 -5.25 -13.41
C VAL A 99 5.49 -4.96 -13.31
N ARG A 100 6.32 -6.01 -13.13
CA ARG A 100 7.78 -5.85 -13.06
C ARG A 100 8.37 -5.35 -14.36
N ARG A 101 7.99 -5.96 -15.49
CA ARG A 101 8.42 -5.56 -16.83
C ARG A 101 8.00 -4.12 -17.13
N LEU A 102 6.74 -3.79 -16.87
CA LEU A 102 6.20 -2.46 -17.16
C LEU A 102 6.80 -1.37 -16.27
N ALA A 103 6.96 -1.62 -14.96
CA ALA A 103 7.60 -0.66 -14.06
C ALA A 103 9.05 -0.39 -14.49
N ARG A 104 9.79 -1.43 -14.85
CA ARG A 104 11.16 -1.32 -15.34
C ARG A 104 11.23 -0.55 -16.67
N ALA A 105 10.41 -0.90 -17.63
CA ALA A 105 10.38 -0.22 -18.94
C ALA A 105 10.07 1.28 -18.79
N LYS A 106 9.11 1.64 -17.89
CA LYS A 106 8.81 3.04 -17.57
C LYS A 106 10.01 3.77 -16.96
N ALA A 107 10.69 3.13 -16.01
CA ALA A 107 11.88 3.72 -15.38
C ALA A 107 13.01 3.94 -16.41
N GLU A 108 13.30 2.93 -17.23
CA GLU A 108 14.34 3.01 -18.27
C GLU A 108 14.03 4.05 -19.34
N ALA A 109 12.77 4.15 -19.79
CA ALA A 109 12.34 5.15 -20.74
C ALA A 109 12.48 6.58 -20.16
N ALA A 110 12.03 6.81 -18.93
CA ALA A 110 12.22 8.08 -18.25
C ALA A 110 13.70 8.40 -18.02
N ARG A 111 14.52 7.40 -17.65
CA ARG A 111 15.97 7.57 -17.51
C ARG A 111 16.64 8.04 -18.80
N LYS A 112 16.22 7.52 -19.95
CA LYS A 112 16.71 7.95 -21.27
C LYS A 112 16.34 9.42 -21.54
N LEU A 113 15.12 9.83 -21.21
CA LEU A 113 14.67 11.21 -21.41
C LEU A 113 15.51 12.19 -20.58
N ILE A 114 15.66 11.93 -19.27
CA ILE A 114 16.34 12.86 -18.36
C ILE A 114 17.86 12.91 -18.53
N ARG A 115 18.48 11.94 -19.20
CA ARG A 115 19.93 12.00 -19.51
C ARG A 115 20.33 13.23 -20.34
N ALA A 116 19.44 13.73 -21.18
CA ALA A 116 19.63 14.94 -21.95
C ALA A 116 19.35 16.22 -21.15
N GLU A 117 18.70 16.11 -20.00
CA GLU A 117 18.34 17.23 -19.14
C GLU A 117 19.45 17.48 -18.11
N LYS A 118 20.25 18.54 -18.30
CA LYS A 118 21.41 18.89 -17.43
C LYS A 118 21.08 18.81 -15.94
N ASP A 119 19.89 19.25 -15.55
CA ASP A 119 19.47 19.32 -14.15
C ASP A 119 19.07 17.99 -13.54
N TYR A 120 18.73 17.00 -14.36
CA TYR A 120 18.22 15.70 -13.91
C TYR A 120 19.07 14.51 -14.36
N ALA A 121 20.16 14.75 -15.10
CA ALA A 121 21.04 13.69 -15.62
C ALA A 121 21.54 12.71 -14.54
N LYS A 122 21.70 13.21 -13.29
CA LYS A 122 22.09 12.42 -12.12
C LYS A 122 20.97 12.29 -11.08
N ALA A 123 19.72 12.34 -11.49
CA ALA A 123 18.59 12.15 -10.59
C ALA A 123 18.29 10.66 -10.37
N PHE A 124 17.67 10.33 -9.23
CA PHE A 124 16.96 9.08 -9.07
C PHE A 124 15.70 9.06 -9.95
N VAL A 125 15.38 7.92 -10.54
CA VAL A 125 14.15 7.73 -11.32
C VAL A 125 13.31 6.65 -10.64
N LEU A 126 12.12 7.01 -10.21
CA LEU A 126 11.15 6.09 -9.61
C LEU A 126 9.99 5.87 -10.58
N ALA A 127 9.71 4.62 -10.90
CA ALA A 127 8.55 4.19 -11.66
C ALA A 127 7.77 3.13 -10.90
N ALA A 128 6.48 3.00 -11.21
CA ALA A 128 5.66 1.91 -10.71
C ALA A 128 4.63 1.49 -11.76
N ASP A 129 4.22 0.22 -11.68
CA ASP A 129 3.09 -0.28 -12.45
C ASP A 129 2.20 -1.16 -11.57
N THR A 130 0.88 -1.17 -11.85
CA THR A 130 -0.11 -1.86 -11.02
C THR A 130 -1.10 -2.60 -11.90
N VAL A 131 -1.32 -3.88 -11.60
CA VAL A 131 -2.40 -4.68 -12.19
C VAL A 131 -3.28 -5.33 -11.14
N VAL A 132 -4.55 -5.51 -11.47
CA VAL A 132 -5.53 -6.27 -10.70
C VAL A 132 -5.72 -7.63 -11.38
N ALA A 133 -5.79 -8.72 -10.60
CA ALA A 133 -5.96 -10.05 -11.14
C ALA A 133 -6.93 -10.91 -10.32
N VAL A 134 -7.80 -11.64 -11.01
CA VAL A 134 -8.64 -12.71 -10.45
C VAL A 134 -8.10 -14.05 -10.92
N GLY A 135 -7.48 -14.80 -10.00
CA GLY A 135 -6.70 -15.96 -10.39
C GLY A 135 -5.55 -15.57 -11.33
N ARG A 136 -5.55 -16.11 -12.55
CA ARG A 136 -4.56 -15.78 -13.60
C ARG A 136 -5.04 -14.70 -14.57
N ARG A 137 -6.33 -14.32 -14.51
CA ARG A 137 -6.90 -13.32 -15.39
C ARG A 137 -6.55 -11.92 -14.91
N VAL A 138 -5.85 -11.17 -15.73
CA VAL A 138 -5.53 -9.76 -15.51
C VAL A 138 -6.72 -8.91 -15.91
N LEU A 139 -7.09 -7.96 -15.06
CA LEU A 139 -8.07 -6.92 -15.33
C LEU A 139 -7.28 -5.63 -15.62
N GLY A 140 -7.32 -5.20 -16.87
CA GLY A 140 -6.64 -4.01 -17.34
C GLY A 140 -7.17 -2.71 -16.72
N LYS A 141 -6.64 -1.60 -17.19
CA LYS A 141 -7.23 -0.28 -16.96
C LYS A 141 -8.53 -0.19 -17.73
N ALA A 142 -9.60 0.21 -17.07
CA ALA A 142 -10.89 0.41 -17.73
C ALA A 142 -10.90 1.83 -18.35
N GLU A 143 -11.03 1.89 -19.66
CA GLU A 143 -11.18 3.14 -20.42
C GLU A 143 -12.64 3.36 -20.82
N LEU A 144 -13.41 2.27 -20.97
CA LEU A 144 -14.82 2.29 -21.30
C LEU A 144 -15.66 1.78 -20.12
N GLU A 145 -16.89 2.32 -20.00
CA GLU A 145 -17.79 2.00 -18.87
C GLU A 145 -18.12 0.50 -18.78
N HIS A 146 -18.36 -0.14 -19.91
CA HIS A 146 -18.67 -1.57 -19.94
C HIS A 146 -17.49 -2.42 -19.44
N GLU A 147 -16.24 -2.04 -19.72
CA GLU A 147 -15.05 -2.72 -19.21
C GLU A 147 -14.97 -2.65 -17.68
N ALA A 148 -15.26 -1.46 -17.11
CA ALA A 148 -15.33 -1.29 -15.66
C ALA A 148 -16.48 -2.11 -15.06
N GLY A 149 -17.65 -2.11 -15.70
CA GLY A 149 -18.80 -2.90 -15.28
C GLY A 149 -18.51 -4.40 -15.25
N ASP A 150 -17.85 -4.92 -16.28
CA ASP A 150 -17.46 -6.33 -16.36
C ASP A 150 -16.41 -6.69 -15.32
N ALA A 151 -15.43 -5.80 -15.09
CA ALA A 151 -14.45 -5.98 -14.02
C ALA A 151 -15.13 -6.04 -12.65
N LEU A 152 -16.03 -5.11 -12.33
CA LEU A 152 -16.74 -5.07 -11.04
C LEU A 152 -17.64 -6.30 -10.84
N ARG A 153 -18.37 -6.75 -11.89
CA ARG A 153 -19.16 -8.00 -11.84
C ARG A 153 -18.28 -9.20 -11.55
N MET A 154 -17.05 -9.23 -12.06
CA MET A 154 -16.08 -10.29 -11.78
C MET A 154 -15.51 -10.21 -10.36
N LEU A 155 -15.37 -9.02 -9.80
CA LEU A 155 -14.80 -8.78 -8.48
C LEU A 155 -15.79 -8.95 -7.33
N ARG A 156 -17.09 -8.72 -7.58
CA ARG A 156 -18.14 -8.77 -6.54
C ARG A 156 -18.18 -10.11 -5.81
N GLY A 157 -18.22 -10.05 -4.48
CA GLY A 157 -18.26 -11.23 -3.60
C GLY A 157 -16.98 -12.07 -3.58
N ARG A 158 -15.92 -11.66 -4.28
CA ARG A 158 -14.70 -12.46 -4.47
C ARG A 158 -13.45 -11.80 -3.92
N ALA A 159 -12.43 -12.61 -3.72
CA ALA A 159 -11.08 -12.13 -3.46
C ALA A 159 -10.31 -12.02 -4.79
N HIS A 160 -9.55 -10.95 -4.92
CA HIS A 160 -8.65 -10.71 -6.02
C HIS A 160 -7.29 -10.26 -5.50
N ARG A 161 -6.29 -10.19 -6.38
CA ARG A 161 -4.95 -9.74 -6.05
C ARG A 161 -4.63 -8.46 -6.80
N VAL A 162 -3.97 -7.55 -6.11
CA VAL A 162 -3.39 -6.34 -6.67
C VAL A 162 -1.88 -6.47 -6.58
N HIS A 163 -1.22 -6.44 -7.71
CA HIS A 163 0.23 -6.48 -7.81
C HIS A 163 0.71 -5.10 -8.23
N THR A 164 1.65 -4.54 -7.48
CA THR A 164 2.38 -3.34 -7.89
C THR A 164 3.87 -3.63 -7.87
N ALA A 165 4.54 -3.30 -8.96
CA ALA A 165 5.99 -3.26 -9.00
C ALA A 165 6.45 -1.81 -8.90
N VAL A 166 7.54 -1.61 -8.18
CA VAL A 166 8.33 -0.39 -8.20
C VAL A 166 9.71 -0.66 -8.77
N CYS A 167 10.20 0.28 -9.57
CA CYS A 167 11.54 0.26 -10.13
C CYS A 167 12.20 1.61 -9.83
N LEU A 168 13.34 1.56 -9.15
CA LEU A 168 14.21 2.70 -8.87
C LEU A 168 15.49 2.56 -9.67
N ILE A 169 15.83 3.58 -10.44
CA ILE A 169 17.15 3.72 -11.09
C ILE A 169 17.93 4.80 -10.37
N THR A 170 19.12 4.45 -9.89
CA THR A 170 20.00 5.37 -9.17
C THR A 170 20.76 6.30 -10.13
N PRO A 171 21.40 7.38 -9.63
CA PRO A 171 22.29 8.22 -10.41
C PRO A 171 23.39 7.46 -11.16
N ASP A 172 23.85 6.33 -10.60
CA ASP A 172 24.87 5.44 -11.17
C ASP A 172 24.30 4.32 -12.02
N ASP A 173 23.06 4.46 -12.50
CA ASP A 173 22.33 3.50 -13.34
C ASP A 173 22.10 2.10 -12.71
N ARG A 174 22.22 1.98 -11.39
CA ARG A 174 21.84 0.74 -10.69
C ARG A 174 20.33 0.62 -10.64
N VAL A 175 19.79 -0.55 -11.04
CA VAL A 175 18.37 -0.84 -11.03
C VAL A 175 17.99 -1.60 -9.77
N ARG A 176 16.96 -1.14 -9.07
CA ARG A 176 16.37 -1.78 -7.90
C ARG A 176 14.88 -1.97 -8.12
N GLU A 177 14.40 -3.16 -7.84
CA GLU A 177 13.01 -3.53 -8.07
C GLU A 177 12.39 -4.19 -6.84
N ARG A 178 11.12 -3.94 -6.60
CA ARG A 178 10.27 -4.67 -5.65
C ARG A 178 8.93 -4.94 -6.29
N VAL A 179 8.34 -6.09 -5.98
CA VAL A 179 6.98 -6.45 -6.39
C VAL A 179 6.20 -6.80 -5.14
N VAL A 180 5.11 -6.10 -4.92
CA VAL A 180 4.22 -6.26 -3.76
C VAL A 180 2.88 -6.81 -4.23
N GLU A 181 2.35 -7.78 -3.48
CA GLU A 181 1.02 -8.34 -3.68
C GLU A 181 0.13 -7.98 -2.49
N THR A 182 -1.09 -7.56 -2.78
CA THR A 182 -2.14 -7.38 -1.78
C THR A 182 -3.39 -8.12 -2.21
N ARG A 183 -3.96 -8.91 -1.28
CA ARG A 183 -5.24 -9.59 -1.50
C ARG A 183 -6.36 -8.72 -0.96
N VAL A 184 -7.32 -8.41 -1.84
CA VAL A 184 -8.51 -7.61 -1.52
C VAL A 184 -9.75 -8.48 -1.73
N ARG A 185 -10.72 -8.41 -0.83
CA ARG A 185 -12.02 -9.08 -0.97
C ARG A 185 -13.13 -8.04 -0.97
N PHE A 186 -13.97 -8.08 -2.00
CA PHE A 186 -15.18 -7.29 -2.09
C PHE A 186 -16.37 -8.04 -1.46
N ARG A 187 -17.30 -7.27 -0.87
CA ARG A 187 -18.65 -7.76 -0.57
C ARG A 187 -19.42 -8.08 -1.86
N ASN A 188 -20.54 -8.72 -1.73
CA ASN A 188 -21.44 -8.84 -2.85
C ASN A 188 -22.03 -7.45 -3.18
N LEU A 189 -22.01 -7.07 -4.46
CA LEU A 189 -22.53 -5.82 -4.97
C LEU A 189 -23.80 -6.08 -5.79
N SER A 190 -24.84 -5.28 -5.61
CA SER A 190 -25.99 -5.30 -6.48
C SER A 190 -25.67 -4.71 -7.87
N ASN A 191 -26.52 -4.95 -8.84
CA ASN A 191 -26.36 -4.31 -10.16
C ASN A 191 -26.59 -2.80 -10.08
N GLU A 192 -27.47 -2.35 -9.19
CA GLU A 192 -27.72 -0.94 -8.91
C GLU A 192 -26.48 -0.24 -8.34
N GLU A 193 -25.84 -0.85 -7.34
CA GLU A 193 -24.59 -0.31 -6.76
C GLU A 193 -23.47 -0.21 -7.81
N ILE A 194 -23.35 -1.21 -8.67
CA ILE A 194 -22.39 -1.16 -9.79
C ILE A 194 -22.76 -0.02 -10.74
N GLY A 195 -24.03 0.13 -11.11
CA GLY A 195 -24.51 1.21 -11.99
C GLY A 195 -24.22 2.60 -11.40
N ASN A 196 -24.54 2.81 -10.11
CA ASN A 196 -24.28 4.07 -9.42
C ASN A 196 -22.78 4.38 -9.32
N TYR A 197 -21.96 3.36 -9.08
CA TYR A 197 -20.49 3.54 -9.09
C TYR A 197 -19.97 3.89 -10.50
N LEU A 198 -20.48 3.26 -11.54
CA LEU A 198 -20.09 3.57 -12.91
C LEU A 198 -20.46 5.02 -13.29
N ALA A 199 -21.65 5.48 -12.88
CA ALA A 199 -22.08 6.85 -13.08
C ALA A 199 -21.16 7.90 -12.40
N SER A 200 -20.48 7.54 -11.30
CA SER A 200 -19.52 8.44 -10.64
C SER A 200 -18.28 8.74 -11.49
N GLY A 201 -17.96 7.91 -12.48
CA GLY A 201 -16.75 8.04 -13.30
C GLY A 201 -15.43 7.73 -12.59
N GLU A 202 -15.47 7.35 -11.29
CA GLU A 202 -14.27 7.10 -10.48
C GLU A 202 -13.40 5.97 -11.04
N TRP A 203 -13.99 5.06 -11.79
CA TRP A 203 -13.35 3.90 -12.40
C TRP A 203 -12.37 4.22 -13.53
N LYS A 204 -12.49 5.39 -14.18
CA LYS A 204 -11.74 5.74 -15.41
C LYS A 204 -10.22 5.63 -15.21
N GLY A 205 -9.55 4.93 -16.10
CA GLY A 205 -8.11 4.71 -16.09
C GLY A 205 -7.59 3.93 -14.85
N LYS A 206 -8.46 3.13 -14.19
CA LYS A 206 -8.07 2.32 -13.02
C LYS A 206 -7.98 0.84 -13.38
N ALA A 207 -6.90 0.18 -12.96
CA ALA A 207 -6.78 -1.26 -13.06
C ALA A 207 -7.91 -1.95 -12.29
N GLY A 208 -8.62 -2.87 -12.96
CA GLY A 208 -9.79 -3.53 -12.38
C GLY A 208 -11.02 -2.65 -12.21
N GLY A 209 -11.03 -1.44 -12.79
CA GLY A 209 -12.18 -0.54 -12.81
C GLY A 209 -12.58 0.03 -11.44
N TYR A 210 -11.65 0.17 -10.46
CA TYR A 210 -11.99 0.73 -9.16
C TYR A 210 -10.85 1.51 -8.51
N ALA A 211 -11.21 2.42 -7.59
CA ALA A 211 -10.28 3.19 -6.77
C ALA A 211 -10.58 2.96 -5.27
N ILE A 212 -9.67 2.26 -4.57
CA ILE A 212 -9.87 1.90 -3.16
C ILE A 212 -9.92 3.13 -2.23
N GLN A 213 -9.31 4.24 -2.62
CA GLN A 213 -9.29 5.49 -1.85
C GLN A 213 -10.58 6.33 -2.02
N GLY A 214 -11.49 5.92 -2.89
CA GLY A 214 -12.76 6.59 -3.12
C GLY A 214 -13.96 5.73 -2.73
N ILE A 215 -15.05 5.85 -3.49
CA ILE A 215 -16.33 5.14 -3.24
C ILE A 215 -16.12 3.64 -3.13
N ALA A 216 -15.26 3.06 -4.00
CA ALA A 216 -15.01 1.62 -3.99
C ALA A 216 -14.29 1.11 -2.72
N GLY A 217 -13.78 1.99 -1.87
CA GLY A 217 -13.35 1.63 -0.52
C GLY A 217 -14.46 0.98 0.30
N SER A 218 -15.73 1.40 0.09
CA SER A 218 -16.92 0.82 0.74
C SER A 218 -17.25 -0.60 0.29
N PHE A 219 -16.66 -1.08 -0.80
CA PHE A 219 -16.85 -2.44 -1.30
C PHE A 219 -15.94 -3.46 -0.62
N VAL A 220 -14.88 -2.98 0.05
CA VAL A 220 -13.83 -3.83 0.62
C VAL A 220 -14.24 -4.35 1.99
N VAL A 221 -14.35 -5.67 2.14
CA VAL A 221 -14.63 -6.33 3.43
C VAL A 221 -13.38 -6.90 4.09
N LYS A 222 -12.33 -7.16 3.30
CA LYS A 222 -11.05 -7.66 3.84
C LYS A 222 -9.91 -7.28 2.90
N MET A 223 -8.81 -6.86 3.50
CA MET A 223 -7.54 -6.64 2.82
C MET A 223 -6.42 -7.32 3.60
N VAL A 224 -5.52 -8.00 2.89
CA VAL A 224 -4.31 -8.61 3.46
C VAL A 224 -3.12 -8.14 2.62
N GLY A 225 -2.27 -7.34 3.21
CA GLY A 225 -1.13 -6.67 2.55
C GLY A 225 -1.14 -5.16 2.74
N SER A 226 -0.68 -4.41 1.76
CA SER A 226 -0.49 -2.96 1.82
C SER A 226 -1.61 -2.20 1.11
N TYR A 227 -2.24 -1.26 1.80
CA TYR A 227 -3.21 -0.31 1.22
C TYR A 227 -2.56 0.54 0.13
N THR A 228 -1.38 1.08 0.40
CA THR A 228 -0.67 1.94 -0.54
C THR A 228 -0.24 1.19 -1.81
N ASN A 229 -0.01 -0.13 -1.70
CA ASN A 229 0.16 -1.01 -2.85
C ASN A 229 -1.10 -1.03 -3.73
N VAL A 230 -2.30 -1.13 -3.13
CA VAL A 230 -3.57 -1.15 -3.89
C VAL A 230 -3.84 0.20 -4.56
N VAL A 231 -3.51 1.31 -3.90
CA VAL A 231 -3.59 2.66 -4.49
C VAL A 231 -2.63 2.81 -5.68
N GLY A 232 -1.46 2.12 -5.65
CA GLY A 232 -0.55 2.02 -6.78
C GLY A 232 0.91 2.40 -6.53
N LEU A 233 1.31 2.58 -5.25
CA LEU A 233 2.71 2.82 -4.86
C LEU A 233 2.93 2.29 -3.43
N PRO A 234 3.55 1.12 -3.23
CA PRO A 234 3.81 0.56 -1.90
C PRO A 234 4.89 1.37 -1.17
N LEU A 235 4.45 2.23 -0.25
CA LEU A 235 5.31 3.24 0.38
C LEU A 235 6.44 2.63 1.21
N THR A 236 6.20 1.53 1.91
CA THR A 236 7.24 0.84 2.71
C THR A 236 8.42 0.44 1.84
N GLU A 237 8.15 -0.17 0.70
CA GLU A 237 9.17 -0.63 -0.24
C GLU A 237 9.84 0.54 -0.95
N VAL A 238 9.08 1.58 -1.30
CA VAL A 238 9.63 2.80 -1.93
C VAL A 238 10.59 3.52 -0.99
N VAL A 239 10.19 3.76 0.26
CA VAL A 239 11.03 4.40 1.27
C VAL A 239 12.29 3.57 1.53
N SER A 240 12.14 2.24 1.68
CA SER A 240 13.27 1.34 1.90
C SER A 240 14.25 1.33 0.73
N LEU A 241 13.77 1.37 -0.51
CA LEU A 241 14.62 1.44 -1.70
C LEU A 241 15.38 2.77 -1.76
N LEU A 242 14.69 3.88 -1.54
CA LEU A 242 15.28 5.21 -1.58
C LEU A 242 16.35 5.37 -0.50
N GLN A 243 16.05 5.00 0.75
CA GLN A 243 17.00 5.06 1.87
C GLN A 243 18.19 4.12 1.65
N GLY A 244 17.94 2.89 1.18
CA GLY A 244 19.00 1.91 0.89
C GLY A 244 19.97 2.35 -0.21
N GLU A 245 19.57 3.26 -1.08
CA GLU A 245 20.42 3.84 -2.14
C GLU A 245 20.89 5.27 -1.80
N GLY A 246 20.73 5.71 -0.52
CA GLY A 246 21.28 6.96 -0.03
C GLY A 246 20.41 8.20 -0.28
N PHE A 247 19.16 8.06 -0.69
CA PHE A 247 18.24 9.20 -0.75
C PHE A 247 17.77 9.57 0.67
N PRO A 248 17.86 10.84 1.11
CA PRO A 248 17.73 11.23 2.51
C PRO A 248 16.27 11.39 2.97
N VAL A 249 15.44 10.33 2.89
CA VAL A 249 14.00 10.38 3.20
C VAL A 249 13.73 10.89 4.63
N SER A 250 14.44 10.37 5.64
CA SER A 250 14.20 10.73 7.04
C SER A 250 14.51 12.21 7.35
N HIS A 251 15.44 12.82 6.63
CA HIS A 251 15.72 14.25 6.77
C HIS A 251 14.54 15.12 6.28
N LEU A 252 13.81 14.65 5.27
CA LEU A 252 12.63 15.37 4.76
C LEU A 252 11.49 15.39 5.78
N TRP A 253 11.38 14.38 6.65
CA TRP A 253 10.36 14.36 7.71
C TRP A 253 10.63 15.40 8.79
N LEU A 254 11.89 15.65 9.11
CA LEU A 254 12.26 16.67 10.11
C LEU A 254 11.97 18.08 9.62
N SER A 255 12.30 18.39 8.36
CA SER A 255 12.03 19.71 7.77
C SER A 255 10.53 20.01 7.64
N LYS A 256 9.69 19.00 7.42
CA LYS A 256 8.22 19.17 7.38
C LYS A 256 7.65 19.49 8.77
N ALA A 257 8.16 18.87 9.83
CA ALA A 257 7.71 19.12 11.20
C ALA A 257 8.06 20.55 11.68
N GLU A 258 9.16 21.14 11.20
CA GLU A 258 9.56 22.52 11.54
C GLU A 258 8.66 23.57 10.92
N VAL A 259 8.10 23.30 9.72
CA VAL A 259 7.19 24.23 9.00
C VAL A 259 5.76 24.22 9.60
N GLU A 260 5.30 23.11 10.19
CA GLU A 260 3.96 23.02 10.81
C GLU A 260 3.91 23.63 12.25
N THR A 261 5.04 24.08 12.79
CA THR A 261 5.15 24.66 14.14
C THR A 261 5.37 26.17 14.16
N GLU A 262 5.47 26.83 13.00
CA GLU A 262 5.45 28.29 12.81
C GLU A 262 4.03 28.77 12.39
#